data_749890d22db72d74a9e836ba80fdf98c
#
_entry.id   749890d22db72d74a9e836ba80fdf98c
#
_cell.length_a   1.000
_cell.length_b   1.000
_cell.length_c   1.000
_cell.angle_alpha   90.00
_cell.angle_beta   90.00
_cell.angle_gamma   90.00
#
_symmetry.space_group_name_H-M   'P 1'
#
loop_
_entity.id
_entity.type
_entity.pdbx_description
1 polymer ?
#
loop_
_entity_poly.entity_id
_entity_poly.type
_entity_poly.pdbx_seq_one_letter_code
_entity_poly.pdbx_strand_id
1 'polypeptide(L)'
;MRRMLGPAVPVLLILGMVGGCARQSPAPRSSSAPAAPAATPPPAGSKLAGISKGMRPEEVQKIAGAPTTIRPYITGKAFIPWYFGPDRTRTAYYYKGQGRVIFSGDGGLGTNSTVLEVQYDPSEPGAPR
;
A
#
# COMPACT_ATOMS: atom_id res chain seq x y z
N MET A 1 -75.80 -10.83 8.94
CA MET A 1 -76.12 -12.24 9.27
C MET A 1 -74.85 -13.00 9.36
N ARG A 2 -74.74 -13.73 10.52
CA ARG A 2 -73.84 -14.87 10.85
C ARG A 2 -72.33 -14.53 10.81
N ARG A 3 -71.66 -14.25 11.95
CA ARG A 3 -71.24 -15.14 13.07
C ARG A 3 -70.60 -16.43 12.57
N MET A 4 -69.31 -16.58 12.78
CA MET A 4 -68.76 -17.75 13.43
C MET A 4 -67.41 -17.48 14.07
N LEU A 5 -67.42 -17.65 15.38
CA LEU A 5 -66.30 -17.83 16.28
C LEU A 5 -65.61 -19.16 16.00
N GLY A 6 -64.38 -19.25 16.26
CA GLY A 6 -63.64 -20.50 16.38
C GLY A 6 -62.21 -20.27 16.88
N PRO A 7 -61.69 -21.20 17.64
CA PRO A 7 -61.22 -20.86 18.99
C PRO A 7 -59.72 -20.69 19.12
N ALA A 8 -59.35 -20.08 20.22
CA ALA A 8 -58.02 -19.97 20.80
C ALA A 8 -57.42 -21.33 21.07
N VAL A 9 -56.13 -21.46 20.71
CA VAL A 9 -55.28 -22.52 21.25
C VAL A 9 -54.03 -21.85 21.81
N PRO A 10 -53.80 -21.94 23.10
CA PRO A 10 -52.52 -21.57 23.72
C PRO A 10 -51.66 -22.81 23.75
N VAL A 11 -50.51 -22.81 23.13
CA VAL A 11 -49.49 -23.84 23.34
C VAL A 11 -48.15 -23.19 23.47
N LEU A 12 -47.76 -23.09 24.66
CA LEU A 12 -46.67 -23.74 25.36
C LEU A 12 -45.28 -23.18 25.04
N LEU A 13 -44.86 -22.42 26.03
CA LEU A 13 -43.49 -22.11 26.39
C LEU A 13 -42.57 -23.33 26.18
N ILE A 14 -41.55 -23.18 25.35
CA ILE A 14 -40.31 -23.97 25.46
C ILE A 14 -39.15 -23.00 25.58
N LEU A 15 -38.73 -22.92 26.83
CA LEU A 15 -37.52 -22.28 27.27
C LEU A 15 -36.33 -23.17 26.84
N GLY A 16 -35.72 -22.83 25.71
CA GLY A 16 -34.49 -23.46 25.21
C GLY A 16 -33.33 -22.51 25.39
N MET A 17 -32.76 -22.45 26.58
CA MET A 17 -31.43 -21.87 26.76
C MET A 17 -30.41 -22.81 26.09
N VAL A 18 -30.00 -22.50 24.89
CA VAL A 18 -28.76 -23.02 24.33
C VAL A 18 -27.75 -21.89 24.36
N GLY A 19 -26.93 -21.90 25.38
CA GLY A 19 -25.72 -21.09 25.46
C GLY A 19 -24.78 -21.44 24.32
N GLY A 20 -24.93 -20.80 23.19
CA GLY A 20 -23.94 -20.79 22.12
C GLY A 20 -22.80 -19.87 22.51
N CYS A 21 -21.72 -20.44 23.05
CA CYS A 21 -20.44 -19.76 23.06
C CYS A 21 -20.06 -19.48 21.60
N ALA A 22 -20.40 -18.31 21.10
CA ALA A 22 -19.82 -17.78 19.90
C ALA A 22 -18.32 -17.63 20.17
N ARG A 23 -17.54 -18.61 19.77
CA ARG A 23 -16.11 -18.42 19.56
C ARG A 23 -16.00 -17.31 18.51
N GLN A 24 -15.80 -16.10 18.98
CA GLN A 24 -15.27 -15.05 18.14
C GLN A 24 -13.88 -15.52 17.69
N SER A 25 -13.80 -16.05 16.49
CA SER A 25 -12.54 -16.20 15.79
C SER A 25 -11.90 -14.80 15.77
N PRO A 26 -10.69 -14.65 16.31
CA PRO A 26 -10.01 -13.39 16.17
C PRO A 26 -9.89 -13.14 14.66
N ALA A 27 -10.55 -12.11 14.18
CA ALA A 27 -10.35 -11.60 12.84
C ALA A 27 -8.83 -11.48 12.63
N PRO A 28 -8.29 -11.95 11.50
CA PRO A 28 -6.89 -11.73 11.22
C PRO A 28 -6.65 -10.23 11.36
N ARG A 29 -5.86 -9.86 12.34
CA ARG A 29 -5.35 -8.49 12.44
C ARG A 29 -4.58 -8.31 11.14
N SER A 30 -5.22 -7.65 10.19
CA SER A 30 -4.51 -7.02 9.10
C SER A 30 -3.45 -6.17 9.79
N SER A 31 -2.23 -6.66 9.81
CA SER A 31 -1.09 -5.82 10.09
C SER A 31 -1.16 -4.78 8.98
N SER A 32 -1.80 -3.67 9.27
CA SER A 32 -1.68 -2.48 8.46
C SER A 32 -0.20 -2.12 8.53
N ALA A 33 0.56 -2.68 7.60
CA ALA A 33 1.79 -2.04 7.19
C ALA A 33 1.42 -0.57 7.00
N PRO A 34 2.22 0.38 7.50
CA PRO A 34 1.94 1.78 7.33
C PRO A 34 1.57 1.97 5.87
N ALA A 35 0.33 2.38 5.62
CA ALA A 35 -0.15 2.62 4.27
C ALA A 35 0.86 3.56 3.64
N ALA A 36 1.55 3.08 2.61
CA ALA A 36 2.41 3.96 1.85
C ALA A 36 1.54 5.17 1.48
N PRO A 37 1.96 6.39 1.80
CA PRO A 37 1.15 7.56 1.52
C PRO A 37 0.72 7.48 0.07
N ALA A 38 -0.60 7.58 -0.15
CA ALA A 38 -1.17 7.48 -1.49
C ALA A 38 -0.38 8.42 -2.41
N ALA A 39 0.13 7.87 -3.51
CA ALA A 39 0.98 8.61 -4.44
C ALA A 39 0.20 9.82 -4.95
N THR A 40 0.43 10.97 -4.33
CA THR A 40 -0.13 12.23 -4.79
C THR A 40 0.62 12.61 -6.06
N PRO A 41 -0.07 12.80 -7.20
CA PRO A 41 0.60 13.22 -8.41
C PRO A 41 1.28 14.58 -8.18
N PRO A 42 2.51 14.75 -8.65
CA PRO A 42 3.23 16.01 -8.48
C PRO A 42 2.50 17.15 -9.21
N PRO A 43 2.37 18.34 -8.58
CA PRO A 43 1.76 19.50 -9.22
C PRO A 43 2.60 19.95 -10.43
N ALA A 44 1.94 20.55 -11.43
CA ALA A 44 2.54 20.96 -12.71
C ALA A 44 3.69 21.98 -12.59
N GLY A 45 4.19 22.34 -11.51
CA GLY A 45 5.36 23.22 -11.30
C GLY A 45 6.49 22.54 -10.54
N SER A 46 6.31 21.29 -10.12
CA SER A 46 7.37 20.58 -9.41
C SER A 46 8.35 19.94 -10.39
N LYS A 47 9.62 19.82 -9.98
CA LYS A 47 10.64 19.12 -10.78
C LYS A 47 10.27 17.65 -11.01
N LEU A 48 9.42 17.07 -10.15
CA LEU A 48 8.94 15.72 -10.29
C LEU A 48 7.80 15.57 -11.30
N ALA A 49 7.17 16.67 -11.75
CA ALA A 49 6.04 16.63 -12.68
C ALA A 49 6.40 16.07 -14.07
N GLY A 50 7.66 16.21 -14.47
CA GLY A 50 8.17 15.66 -15.73
C GLY A 50 8.57 14.19 -15.68
N ILE A 51 8.45 13.53 -14.52
CA ILE A 51 8.89 12.16 -14.36
C ILE A 51 7.72 11.22 -14.61
N SER A 52 7.94 10.25 -15.50
CA SER A 52 6.96 9.21 -15.85
C SER A 52 7.45 7.82 -15.43
N LYS A 53 6.50 6.91 -15.22
CA LYS A 53 6.83 5.50 -14.99
C LYS A 53 7.61 4.93 -16.17
N GLY A 54 8.58 4.09 -15.88
CA GLY A 54 9.43 3.48 -16.89
C GLY A 54 10.68 4.27 -17.27
N MET A 55 10.82 5.53 -16.84
CA MET A 55 12.04 6.31 -17.05
C MET A 55 13.23 5.70 -16.30
N ARG A 56 14.42 5.89 -16.84
CA ARG A 56 15.67 5.46 -16.20
C ARG A 56 16.17 6.50 -15.19
N PRO A 57 16.99 6.07 -14.22
CA PRO A 57 17.56 6.99 -13.22
C PRO A 57 18.29 8.21 -13.83
N GLU A 58 18.98 8.02 -14.95
CA GLU A 58 19.72 9.09 -15.62
C GLU A 58 18.77 10.15 -16.21
N GLU A 59 17.63 9.71 -16.74
CA GLU A 59 16.60 10.61 -17.28
C GLU A 59 15.94 11.40 -16.17
N VAL A 60 15.65 10.74 -15.04
CA VAL A 60 15.11 11.38 -13.85
C VAL A 60 16.07 12.45 -13.31
N GLN A 61 17.37 12.14 -13.26
CA GLN A 61 18.37 13.11 -12.82
C GLN A 61 18.53 14.30 -13.77
N LYS A 62 18.33 14.11 -15.08
CA LYS A 62 18.33 15.23 -16.04
C LYS A 62 17.15 16.18 -15.80
N ILE A 63 15.99 15.66 -15.38
CA ILE A 63 14.76 16.44 -15.17
C ILE A 63 14.75 17.06 -13.77
N ALA A 64 14.92 16.23 -12.73
CA ALA A 64 14.79 16.64 -11.33
C ALA A 64 16.12 17.09 -10.69
N GLY A 65 17.24 16.79 -11.34
CA GLY A 65 18.57 17.00 -10.78
C GLY A 65 19.04 15.84 -9.91
N ALA A 66 20.16 16.01 -9.24
CA ALA A 66 20.69 15.00 -8.33
C ALA A 66 19.79 14.86 -7.10
N PRO A 67 19.48 13.62 -6.67
CA PRO A 67 18.72 13.41 -5.46
C PRO A 67 19.51 13.81 -4.21
N THR A 68 18.82 14.23 -3.17
CA THR A 68 19.44 14.55 -1.88
C THR A 68 20.00 13.30 -1.22
N THR A 69 19.28 12.18 -1.32
CA THR A 69 19.70 10.90 -0.77
C THR A 69 19.19 9.77 -1.65
N ILE A 70 20.00 8.72 -1.78
CA ILE A 70 19.64 7.47 -2.47
C ILE A 70 19.61 6.35 -1.43
N ARG A 71 18.52 5.61 -1.36
CA ARG A 71 18.37 4.48 -0.45
C ARG A 71 17.84 3.23 -1.18
N PRO A 72 18.65 2.21 -1.29
CA PRO A 72 18.16 0.88 -1.65
C PRO A 72 17.45 0.26 -0.45
N TYR A 73 16.37 -0.48 -0.70
CA TYR A 73 15.67 -1.24 0.32
C TYR A 73 15.12 -2.54 -0.25
N ILE A 74 14.93 -3.51 0.66
CA ILE A 74 14.43 -4.85 0.33
C ILE A 74 12.92 -4.84 0.48
N THR A 75 12.21 -5.40 -0.51
CA THR A 75 10.76 -5.57 -0.44
C THR A 75 10.40 -6.87 0.27
N GLY A 76 9.15 -6.97 0.74
CA GLY A 76 8.66 -8.22 1.34
C GLY A 76 8.76 -9.44 0.42
N LYS A 77 8.79 -9.23 -0.90
CA LYS A 77 8.95 -10.30 -1.89
C LYS A 77 10.32 -10.98 -1.85
N ALA A 78 11.33 -10.32 -1.30
CA ALA A 78 12.66 -10.92 -1.13
C ALA A 78 12.65 -12.10 -0.15
N PHE A 79 11.66 -12.17 0.74
CA PHE A 79 11.51 -13.23 1.72
C PHE A 79 10.67 -14.42 1.24
N ILE A 80 10.17 -14.36 0.00
CA ILE A 80 9.46 -15.48 -0.61
C ILE A 80 10.51 -16.43 -1.21
N PRO A 81 10.59 -17.71 -0.77
CA PRO A 81 11.72 -18.60 -1.10
C PRO A 81 11.95 -18.85 -2.59
N TRP A 82 10.89 -18.84 -3.39
CA TRP A 82 10.96 -19.10 -4.85
C TRP A 82 10.65 -17.88 -5.70
N TYR A 83 10.64 -16.70 -5.15
CA TYR A 83 10.45 -15.48 -5.91
C TYR A 83 11.80 -14.96 -6.42
N PHE A 84 12.05 -15.09 -7.70
CA PHE A 84 13.27 -14.61 -8.38
C PHE A 84 13.01 -13.38 -9.26
N GLY A 85 11.86 -12.73 -9.11
CA GLY A 85 11.49 -11.57 -9.90
C GLY A 85 12.25 -10.28 -9.52
N PRO A 86 12.20 -9.27 -10.40
CA PRO A 86 12.97 -8.02 -10.26
C PRO A 86 12.51 -7.12 -9.10
N ASP A 87 11.38 -7.39 -8.50
CA ASP A 87 10.79 -6.55 -7.44
C ASP A 87 11.20 -6.96 -6.02
N ARG A 88 12.33 -7.64 -5.87
CA ARG A 88 12.90 -8.03 -4.56
C ARG A 88 13.55 -6.87 -3.84
N THR A 89 14.15 -5.98 -4.59
CA THR A 89 14.79 -4.77 -4.11
C THR A 89 14.23 -3.58 -4.85
N ARG A 90 14.26 -2.43 -4.21
CA ARG A 90 13.89 -1.15 -4.80
C ARG A 90 14.88 -0.09 -4.37
N THR A 91 15.00 0.97 -5.14
CA THR A 91 15.82 2.12 -4.79
C THR A 91 14.94 3.36 -4.73
N ALA A 92 15.01 4.09 -3.64
CA ALA A 92 14.30 5.35 -3.48
C ALA A 92 15.28 6.51 -3.60
N TYR A 93 14.97 7.46 -4.48
CA TYR A 93 15.64 8.75 -4.62
C TYR A 93 14.82 9.80 -3.89
N TYR A 94 15.40 10.41 -2.87
CA TYR A 94 14.76 11.43 -2.06
C TYR A 94 15.15 12.82 -2.56
N TYR A 95 14.14 13.65 -2.78
CA TYR A 95 14.29 15.04 -3.17
C TYR A 95 13.69 15.93 -2.09
N LYS A 96 14.52 16.63 -1.35
CA LYS A 96 14.09 17.50 -0.24
C LYS A 96 13.04 18.50 -0.70
N GLY A 97 11.91 18.57 0.01
CA GLY A 97 10.79 19.47 -0.27
C GLY A 97 9.98 19.16 -1.53
N GLN A 98 10.20 17.98 -2.13
CA GLN A 98 9.49 17.59 -3.35
C GLN A 98 8.93 16.17 -3.30
N GLY A 99 9.53 15.30 -2.50
CA GLY A 99 9.10 13.91 -2.37
C GLY A 99 10.17 12.91 -2.78
N ARG A 100 9.73 11.77 -3.29
CA ARG A 100 10.64 10.67 -3.65
C ARG A 100 10.22 9.96 -4.92
N VAL A 101 11.20 9.41 -5.62
CA VAL A 101 11.02 8.58 -6.81
C VAL A 101 11.51 7.17 -6.49
N ILE A 102 10.66 6.18 -6.72
CA ILE A 102 10.94 4.78 -6.43
C ILE A 102 11.24 4.06 -7.73
N PHE A 103 12.39 3.40 -7.76
CA PHE A 103 12.86 2.60 -8.90
C PHE A 103 12.75 1.11 -8.60
N SER A 104 12.50 0.32 -9.64
CA SER A 104 12.69 -1.12 -9.58
C SER A 104 14.17 -1.41 -9.36
N GLY A 105 14.45 -2.41 -8.55
CA GLY A 105 15.82 -2.87 -8.34
C GLY A 105 16.06 -4.21 -9.04
N ASP A 106 17.04 -4.27 -9.91
CA ASP A 106 17.58 -5.52 -10.45
C ASP A 106 18.70 -6.08 -9.56
N GLY A 107 18.51 -6.03 -8.24
CA GLY A 107 19.38 -6.73 -7.28
C GLY A 107 20.80 -6.19 -7.14
N GLY A 108 21.07 -4.98 -7.56
CA GLY A 108 22.39 -4.39 -7.49
C GLY A 108 22.46 -3.10 -8.31
N LEU A 109 23.54 -2.62 -8.68
CA LEU A 109 23.87 -1.36 -9.33
C LEU A 109 23.18 -1.14 -10.72
N GLY A 110 21.91 -1.32 -10.77
CA GLY A 110 20.83 -0.77 -11.56
C GLY A 110 21.01 -0.33 -12.98
N THR A 111 21.57 -1.15 -13.85
CA THR A 111 21.56 -0.81 -15.30
C THR A 111 20.16 -0.91 -15.92
N ASN A 112 19.23 -1.62 -15.27
CA ASN A 112 17.86 -1.82 -15.77
C ASN A 112 16.79 -1.27 -14.80
N SER A 113 17.16 -0.43 -13.85
CA SER A 113 16.22 0.20 -12.95
C SER A 113 15.34 1.19 -13.70
N THR A 114 14.03 1.12 -13.45
CA THR A 114 13.05 2.04 -14.01
C THR A 114 12.14 2.60 -12.94
N VAL A 115 11.59 3.78 -13.18
CA VAL A 115 10.63 4.41 -12.27
C VAL A 115 9.38 3.56 -12.15
N LEU A 116 9.09 3.13 -10.94
CA LEU A 116 7.85 2.44 -10.58
C LEU A 116 6.79 3.43 -10.11
N GLU A 117 7.21 4.39 -9.30
CA GLU A 117 6.30 5.30 -8.63
C GLU A 117 6.98 6.63 -8.32
N VAL A 118 6.21 7.70 -8.45
CA VAL A 118 6.61 9.05 -8.03
C VAL A 118 5.67 9.48 -6.91
N GLN A 119 6.21 9.80 -5.76
CA GLN A 119 5.46 10.26 -4.59
C GLN A 119 5.83 11.71 -4.31
N TYR A 120 4.88 12.61 -4.51
CA TYR A 120 5.05 14.02 -4.19
C TYR A 120 4.77 14.26 -2.71
N ASP A 121 5.72 14.85 -2.01
CA ASP A 121 5.57 15.26 -0.62
C ASP A 121 6.40 16.53 -0.39
N PRO A 122 5.75 17.70 -0.27
CA PRO A 122 6.44 18.96 -0.02
C PRO A 122 7.12 19.02 1.35
N SER A 123 6.76 18.11 2.27
CA SER A 123 7.35 17.99 3.60
C SER A 123 8.52 17.01 3.66
N GLU A 124 8.91 16.40 2.52
CA GLU A 124 9.98 15.41 2.45
C GLU A 124 11.31 16.00 2.95
N PRO A 125 11.91 15.47 4.02
CA PRO A 125 13.17 15.99 4.57
C PRO A 125 14.39 15.70 3.67
N GLY A 126 14.22 14.86 2.65
CA GLY A 126 15.30 14.43 1.76
C GLY A 126 16.08 13.22 2.28
N ALA A 127 15.58 12.58 3.33
CA ALA A 127 16.14 11.36 3.90
C ALA A 127 15.01 10.52 4.53
N PRO A 128 15.13 9.19 4.57
CA PRO A 128 14.15 8.36 5.27
C PRO A 128 14.13 8.69 6.76
N ARG A 129 12.92 8.69 7.32
CA ARG A 129 12.68 8.84 8.77
C ARG A 129 12.89 7.51 9.49
#